data_09a7b9f55aec4d3f4b7be443c8da0991
#
_entry.id   09a7b9f55aec4d3f4b7be443c8da0991
#
_cell.length_a   1.000
_cell.length_b   1.000
_cell.length_c   1.000
_cell.angle_alpha   90.00
_cell.angle_beta   90.00
_cell.angle_gamma   90.00
#
_symmetry.space_group_name_H-M   'P 1'
#
loop_
_entity.id
_entity.type
_entity.pdbx_description
1 polymer ?
#
loop_
_entity_poly.entity_id
_entity_poly.type
_entity_poly.pdbx_seq_one_letter_code
_entity_poly.pdbx_strand_id
1 'polypeptide(L)'
;MYFVISRQGNAEKQETPVGTSGQVQASIERRIDSTELQSKLQIIVNNYPEFDIGIAFVSPQLGDPIAIDGEIPFVAASTTKVITAAYALHQAQLGNVSLNDIIGNDTLNNNIRNMIVHSDNDAWAVLLEYFAYDNITNFGNKYGAVGFDSIQNTINASAMASFMSVILSEGVLTNEYSSLLKDFMVQSDTGPITLEPRFLPLIKKAGWLDDRLHLTGIIESDSRSDRLAFAVYIKSKTDASYPFSSGSNAINEILNVAESALR
;
A
#
# COMPACT_ATOMS: atom_id res chain seq x y z
N MET A 1 -10.99 -16.60 80.24
CA MET A 1 -10.61 -17.78 81.05
C MET A 1 -10.71 -18.99 80.17
N TYR A 2 -9.69 -19.78 80.19
CA TYR A 2 -9.40 -21.03 79.50
C TYR A 2 -8.67 -20.94 78.13
N PHE A 3 -7.47 -21.24 78.26
CA PHE A 3 -6.43 -21.94 77.53
C PHE A 3 -6.92 -23.17 76.76
N VAL A 4 -6.25 -23.51 75.65
CA VAL A 4 -5.64 -24.82 75.34
C VAL A 4 -4.97 -24.75 73.95
N ILE A 5 -3.67 -24.66 73.88
CA ILE A 5 -2.61 -25.60 73.51
C ILE A 5 -2.61 -26.11 72.05
N SER A 6 -1.49 -25.75 71.46
CA SER A 6 -0.79 -26.19 70.27
C SER A 6 -0.85 -27.67 69.88
N ARG A 7 -0.82 -27.94 68.56
CA ARG A 7 -0.01 -29.01 67.99
C ARG A 7 0.55 -28.57 66.64
N GLN A 8 1.87 -28.57 66.58
CA GLN A 8 2.65 -28.48 65.36
C GLN A 8 2.46 -29.79 64.58
N GLY A 9 2.19 -29.68 63.29
CA GLY A 9 2.30 -30.73 62.31
C GLY A 9 3.22 -30.24 61.18
N ASN A 10 4.42 -30.79 61.14
CA ASN A 10 5.36 -30.67 60.03
C ASN A 10 4.71 -31.22 58.76
N ALA A 11 4.52 -30.38 57.75
CA ALA A 11 4.25 -30.83 56.39
C ALA A 11 5.49 -30.54 55.54
N GLU A 12 6.12 -31.64 55.10
CA GLU A 12 7.19 -31.63 54.11
C GLU A 12 6.79 -30.85 52.88
N LYS A 13 7.64 -29.90 52.49
CA LYS A 13 7.56 -29.25 51.20
C LYS A 13 8.05 -30.22 50.13
N GLN A 14 7.11 -30.78 49.37
CA GLN A 14 7.42 -31.33 48.06
C GLN A 14 7.81 -30.24 47.10
N GLU A 15 9.06 -30.18 46.71
CA GLU A 15 9.55 -29.38 45.59
C GLU A 15 9.02 -29.98 44.30
N THR A 16 8.13 -29.25 43.62
CA THR A 16 7.76 -29.52 42.22
C THR A 16 8.92 -29.13 41.30
N PRO A 17 9.29 -29.98 40.35
CA PRO A 17 10.38 -29.64 39.44
C PRO A 17 9.99 -28.44 38.59
N VAL A 18 10.88 -27.46 38.56
CA VAL A 18 10.85 -26.30 37.68
C VAL A 18 10.80 -26.81 36.23
N GLY A 19 9.67 -26.58 35.58
CA GLY A 19 9.47 -26.86 34.16
C GLY A 19 10.50 -26.13 33.33
N THR A 20 11.10 -26.89 32.46
CA THR A 20 11.99 -26.46 31.37
C THR A 20 11.54 -25.16 30.72
N SER A 21 12.46 -24.20 30.69
CA SER A 21 12.39 -23.00 29.90
C SER A 21 12.02 -23.35 28.46
N GLY A 22 10.80 -23.01 28.04
CA GLY A 22 10.43 -23.00 26.65
C GLY A 22 11.36 -22.02 25.94
N GLN A 23 12.25 -22.53 25.13
CA GLN A 23 12.97 -21.69 24.15
C GLN A 23 11.91 -21.04 23.29
N VAL A 24 11.73 -19.73 23.45
CA VAL A 24 11.06 -18.91 22.46
C VAL A 24 11.95 -19.01 21.23
N GLN A 25 11.54 -19.85 20.30
CA GLN A 25 12.14 -19.95 18.99
C GLN A 25 11.84 -18.62 18.32
N ALA A 26 12.80 -17.70 18.35
CA ALA A 26 12.74 -16.49 17.57
C ALA A 26 12.55 -16.92 16.11
N SER A 27 11.39 -16.64 15.55
CA SER A 27 11.15 -16.78 14.12
C SER A 27 12.24 -15.95 13.45
N ILE A 28 13.11 -16.58 12.68
CA ILE A 28 14.06 -15.88 11.82
C ILE A 28 13.18 -15.11 10.82
N GLU A 29 12.99 -13.82 11.06
CA GLU A 29 12.35 -12.96 10.09
C GLU A 29 13.16 -13.04 8.81
N ARG A 30 12.53 -13.58 7.76
CA ARG A 30 13.15 -13.69 6.45
C ARG A 30 13.36 -12.29 5.91
N ARG A 31 14.62 -11.91 5.73
CA ARG A 31 14.96 -10.64 5.09
C ARG A 31 15.01 -10.82 3.59
N ILE A 32 14.43 -9.88 2.87
CA ILE A 32 14.57 -9.79 1.41
C ILE A 32 16.00 -9.29 1.12
N ASP A 33 16.68 -9.94 0.19
CA ASP A 33 17.98 -9.43 -0.30
C ASP A 33 17.73 -8.18 -1.16
N SER A 34 17.85 -7.02 -0.53
CA SER A 34 17.62 -5.73 -1.15
C SER A 34 18.60 -5.44 -2.30
N THR A 35 19.85 -5.93 -2.19
CA THR A 35 20.88 -5.72 -3.22
C THR A 35 20.56 -6.53 -4.48
N GLU A 36 20.17 -7.79 -4.31
CA GLU A 36 19.77 -8.64 -5.43
C GLU A 36 18.51 -8.09 -6.10
N LEU A 37 17.50 -7.71 -5.33
CA LEU A 37 16.26 -7.15 -5.85
C LEU A 37 16.53 -5.86 -6.63
N GLN A 38 17.30 -4.93 -6.06
CA GLN A 38 17.67 -3.67 -6.72
C GLN A 38 18.42 -3.90 -8.04
N SER A 39 19.36 -4.85 -8.06
CA SER A 39 20.12 -5.19 -9.26
C SER A 39 19.23 -5.74 -10.37
N LYS A 40 18.27 -6.63 -10.03
CA LYS A 40 17.31 -7.18 -11.01
C LYS A 40 16.39 -6.09 -11.56
N LEU A 41 15.90 -5.19 -10.71
CA LEU A 41 15.07 -4.06 -11.12
C LEU A 41 15.82 -3.13 -12.07
N GLN A 42 17.09 -2.85 -11.81
CA GLN A 42 17.91 -2.02 -12.68
C GLN A 42 18.10 -2.63 -14.07
N ILE A 43 18.25 -3.96 -14.14
CA ILE A 43 18.32 -4.67 -15.44
C ILE A 43 17.02 -4.48 -16.22
N ILE A 44 15.85 -4.60 -15.55
CA ILE A 44 14.56 -4.39 -16.20
C ILE A 44 14.47 -2.95 -16.73
N VAL A 45 14.76 -1.95 -15.91
CA VAL A 45 14.72 -0.54 -16.34
C VAL A 45 15.61 -0.31 -17.58
N ASN A 46 16.78 -0.90 -17.62
CA ASN A 46 17.70 -0.76 -18.75
C ASN A 46 17.20 -1.44 -20.05
N ASN A 47 16.28 -2.42 -19.93
CA ASN A 47 15.66 -3.08 -21.08
C ASN A 47 14.55 -2.24 -21.74
N TYR A 48 14.12 -1.15 -21.10
CA TYR A 48 13.07 -0.24 -21.58
C TYR A 48 13.58 1.19 -21.71
N PRO A 49 14.60 1.44 -22.56
CA PRO A 49 15.28 2.75 -22.65
C PRO A 49 14.39 3.85 -23.21
N GLU A 50 13.26 3.52 -23.83
CA GLU A 50 12.25 4.45 -24.36
C GLU A 50 11.39 5.08 -23.27
N PHE A 51 11.49 4.62 -22.00
CA PHE A 51 10.70 5.10 -20.87
C PHE A 51 11.53 5.77 -19.81
N ASP A 52 10.93 6.75 -19.15
CA ASP A 52 11.30 7.18 -17.79
C ASP A 52 10.52 6.28 -16.83
N ILE A 53 11.23 5.54 -15.98
CA ILE A 53 10.64 4.57 -15.05
C ILE A 53 11.07 4.91 -13.63
N GLY A 54 10.11 5.28 -12.77
CA GLY A 54 10.29 5.41 -11.33
C GLY A 54 9.71 4.20 -10.61
N ILE A 55 10.51 3.53 -9.78
CA ILE A 55 10.11 2.36 -9.00
C ILE A 55 10.43 2.60 -7.54
N ALA A 56 9.52 2.19 -6.65
CA ALA A 56 9.83 2.07 -5.24
C ALA A 56 9.11 0.88 -4.60
N PHE A 57 9.80 0.26 -3.64
CA PHE A 57 9.28 -0.79 -2.78
C PHE A 57 9.57 -0.46 -1.32
N VAL A 58 8.58 -0.65 -0.47
CA VAL A 58 8.67 -0.42 0.99
C VAL A 58 8.11 -1.64 1.72
N SER A 59 8.91 -2.19 2.63
CA SER A 59 8.51 -3.31 3.49
C SER A 59 9.38 -3.35 4.74
N PRO A 60 8.86 -3.78 5.90
CA PRO A 60 9.69 -4.08 7.07
C PRO A 60 10.77 -5.13 6.79
N GLN A 61 10.53 -6.07 5.86
CA GLN A 61 11.46 -7.13 5.49
C GLN A 61 12.65 -6.65 4.65
N LEU A 62 12.55 -5.48 4.05
CA LEU A 62 13.66 -4.86 3.30
C LEU A 62 14.68 -4.18 4.21
N GLY A 63 14.26 -3.69 5.39
CA GLY A 63 15.02 -2.74 6.19
C GLY A 63 14.91 -1.34 5.60
N ASP A 64 15.72 -1.03 4.57
CA ASP A 64 15.62 0.23 3.85
C ASP A 64 14.73 0.10 2.58
N PRO A 65 13.99 1.15 2.19
CA PRO A 65 13.27 1.17 0.93
C PRO A 65 14.19 0.95 -0.28
N ILE A 66 13.68 0.24 -1.28
CA ILE A 66 14.37 0.11 -2.58
C ILE A 66 13.73 1.11 -3.54
N ALA A 67 14.56 1.89 -4.24
CA ALA A 67 14.08 2.80 -5.26
C ALA A 67 15.04 2.86 -6.45
N ILE A 68 14.47 2.99 -7.66
CA ILE A 68 15.17 3.33 -8.89
C ILE A 68 14.44 4.54 -9.47
N ASP A 69 15.13 5.66 -9.61
CA ASP A 69 14.56 6.94 -10.01
C ASP A 69 13.28 7.30 -9.23
N GLY A 70 13.19 6.77 -7.99
CA GLY A 70 12.00 6.83 -7.15
C GLY A 70 11.60 8.22 -6.71
N GLU A 71 12.53 9.18 -6.73
CA GLU A 71 12.32 10.57 -6.34
C GLU A 71 11.90 11.48 -7.51
N ILE A 72 11.90 10.97 -8.75
CA ILE A 72 11.45 11.74 -9.91
C ILE A 72 9.92 11.93 -9.80
N PRO A 73 9.43 13.19 -9.86
CA PRO A 73 7.99 13.44 -9.80
C PRO A 73 7.31 13.08 -11.13
N PHE A 74 6.16 12.45 -11.02
CA PHE A 74 5.28 12.14 -12.15
C PHE A 74 3.91 12.77 -11.94
N VAL A 75 3.23 13.13 -13.02
CA VAL A 75 1.78 13.34 -12.99
C VAL A 75 1.16 11.95 -12.80
N ALA A 76 0.55 11.74 -11.67
CA ALA A 76 0.22 10.41 -11.15
C ALA A 76 -0.99 9.73 -11.80
N ALA A 77 -1.71 10.44 -12.65
CA ALA A 77 -2.99 9.99 -13.20
C ALA A 77 -3.96 9.54 -12.07
N SER A 78 -4.56 8.36 -12.17
CA SER A 78 -5.55 7.88 -11.19
C SER A 78 -4.95 7.16 -9.97
N THR A 79 -3.63 7.05 -9.83
CA THR A 79 -3.03 6.36 -8.67
C THR A 79 -3.27 7.12 -7.36
N THR A 80 -3.29 8.45 -7.38
CA THR A 80 -3.52 9.30 -6.20
C THR A 80 -4.95 9.30 -5.68
N LYS A 81 -5.91 8.72 -6.43
CA LYS A 81 -7.27 8.47 -5.95
C LYS A 81 -7.28 7.66 -4.65
N VAL A 82 -6.25 6.83 -4.43
CA VAL A 82 -6.08 6.10 -3.15
C VAL A 82 -5.87 7.06 -1.98
N ILE A 83 -5.14 8.17 -2.18
CA ILE A 83 -4.92 9.18 -1.14
C ILE A 83 -6.24 9.88 -0.78
N THR A 84 -7.02 10.25 -1.81
CA THR A 84 -8.36 10.84 -1.61
C THR A 84 -9.30 9.87 -0.88
N ALA A 85 -9.32 8.59 -1.29
CA ALA A 85 -10.15 7.57 -0.64
C ALA A 85 -9.76 7.35 0.83
N ALA A 86 -8.46 7.24 1.10
CA ALA A 86 -7.95 7.08 2.46
C ALA A 86 -8.31 8.28 3.35
N TYR A 87 -8.20 9.51 2.82
CA TYR A 87 -8.63 10.70 3.54
C TYR A 87 -10.12 10.69 3.85
N ALA A 88 -10.95 10.38 2.87
CA ALA A 88 -12.40 10.29 3.04
C ALA A 88 -12.80 9.26 4.11
N LEU A 89 -12.19 8.07 4.09
CA LEU A 89 -12.39 7.02 5.09
C LEU A 89 -11.87 7.44 6.47
N HIS A 90 -10.76 8.17 6.53
CA HIS A 90 -10.25 8.73 7.79
C HIS A 90 -11.21 9.77 8.37
N GLN A 91 -11.84 10.62 7.55
CA GLN A 91 -12.87 11.55 8.02
C GLN A 91 -14.12 10.81 8.53
N ALA A 92 -14.51 9.73 7.86
CA ALA A 92 -15.61 8.89 8.32
C ALA A 92 -15.31 8.21 9.67
N GLN A 93 -14.08 7.71 9.84
CA GLN A 93 -13.60 7.13 11.09
C GLN A 93 -13.63 8.12 12.28
N LEU A 94 -13.36 9.40 11.99
CA LEU A 94 -13.40 10.47 13.00
C LEU A 94 -14.84 10.95 13.29
N GLY A 95 -15.85 10.46 12.56
CA GLY A 95 -17.25 10.88 12.70
C GLY A 95 -17.56 12.25 12.08
N ASN A 96 -16.64 12.80 11.27
CA ASN A 96 -16.83 14.08 10.60
C ASN A 96 -17.79 13.98 9.40
N VAL A 97 -17.98 12.78 8.87
CA VAL A 97 -18.87 12.44 7.77
C VAL A 97 -19.28 10.98 7.90
N SER A 98 -20.48 10.62 7.39
CA SER A 98 -20.93 9.22 7.32
C SER A 98 -20.73 8.65 5.92
N LEU A 99 -20.43 7.35 5.81
CA LEU A 99 -20.42 6.65 4.51
C LEU A 99 -21.76 6.74 3.76
N ASN A 100 -22.86 6.99 4.48
CA ASN A 100 -24.21 7.13 3.93
C ASN A 100 -24.57 8.58 3.59
N ASP A 101 -23.74 9.57 3.94
CA ASP A 101 -24.00 10.96 3.60
C ASP A 101 -23.97 11.15 2.08
N ILE A 102 -24.91 11.92 1.58
CA ILE A 102 -24.98 12.27 0.15
C ILE A 102 -23.97 13.38 -0.13
N ILE A 103 -23.01 13.09 -1.00
CA ILE A 103 -22.00 14.04 -1.47
C ILE A 103 -22.11 14.11 -2.99
N GLY A 104 -22.49 15.27 -3.49
CA GLY A 104 -22.90 15.40 -4.88
C GLY A 104 -24.21 14.65 -5.13
N ASN A 105 -24.18 13.68 -6.03
CA ASN A 105 -25.37 12.91 -6.43
C ASN A 105 -25.41 11.48 -5.87
N ASP A 106 -24.45 11.09 -5.04
CA ASP A 106 -24.33 9.72 -4.52
C ASP A 106 -23.83 9.71 -3.07
N THR A 107 -23.89 8.56 -2.42
CA THR A 107 -23.34 8.39 -1.07
C THR A 107 -21.81 8.50 -1.08
N LEU A 108 -21.20 8.90 0.05
CA LEU A 108 -19.76 8.90 0.20
C LEU A 108 -19.15 7.52 -0.15
N ASN A 109 -19.78 6.43 0.33
CA ASN A 109 -19.32 5.06 0.05
C ASN A 109 -19.32 4.75 -1.45
N ASN A 110 -20.36 5.10 -2.17
CA ASN A 110 -20.45 4.87 -3.61
C ASN A 110 -19.46 5.73 -4.39
N ASN A 111 -19.27 6.99 -3.99
CA ASN A 111 -18.25 7.87 -4.59
C ASN A 111 -16.84 7.26 -4.42
N ILE A 112 -16.47 6.81 -3.21
CA ILE A 112 -15.19 6.15 -2.96
C ILE A 112 -15.07 4.88 -3.81
N ARG A 113 -16.10 4.05 -3.83
CA ARG A 113 -16.11 2.81 -4.60
C ARG A 113 -15.94 3.08 -6.10
N ASN A 114 -16.74 3.96 -6.68
CA ASN A 114 -16.68 4.29 -8.11
C ASN A 114 -15.33 4.87 -8.48
N MET A 115 -14.79 5.78 -7.66
CA MET A 115 -13.47 6.38 -7.84
C MET A 115 -12.35 5.32 -7.83
N ILE A 116 -12.38 4.34 -6.93
CA ILE A 116 -11.32 3.33 -6.81
C ILE A 116 -11.52 2.19 -7.79
N VAL A 117 -12.72 1.58 -7.84
CA VAL A 117 -12.98 0.39 -8.66
C VAL A 117 -12.99 0.72 -10.14
N HIS A 118 -13.76 1.73 -10.54
CA HIS A 118 -13.95 2.11 -11.94
C HIS A 118 -13.08 3.28 -12.39
N SER A 119 -12.26 3.80 -11.49
CA SER A 119 -11.42 4.99 -11.77
C SER A 119 -12.23 6.23 -12.20
N ASP A 120 -13.46 6.34 -11.70
CA ASP A 120 -14.40 7.41 -12.04
C ASP A 120 -13.83 8.79 -11.67
N ASN A 121 -13.77 9.68 -12.67
CA ASN A 121 -13.23 11.02 -12.50
C ASN A 121 -14.26 12.00 -11.92
N ASP A 122 -15.56 11.81 -12.19
CA ASP A 122 -16.61 12.67 -11.66
C ASP A 122 -16.76 12.44 -10.15
N ALA A 123 -16.77 11.16 -9.72
CA ALA A 123 -16.74 10.81 -8.30
C ALA A 123 -15.49 11.38 -7.60
N TRP A 124 -14.32 11.34 -8.28
CA TRP A 124 -13.10 11.92 -7.73
C TRP A 124 -13.17 13.45 -7.59
N ALA A 125 -13.64 14.15 -8.63
CA ALA A 125 -13.81 15.61 -8.61
C ALA A 125 -14.73 16.07 -7.48
N VAL A 126 -15.86 15.37 -7.30
CA VAL A 126 -16.81 15.61 -6.20
C VAL A 126 -16.14 15.48 -4.83
N LEU A 127 -15.32 14.47 -4.62
CA LEU A 127 -14.63 14.26 -3.34
C LEU A 127 -13.50 15.27 -3.12
N LEU A 128 -12.75 15.65 -4.17
CA LEU A 128 -11.72 16.70 -4.09
C LEU A 128 -12.33 18.05 -3.72
N GLU A 129 -13.47 18.41 -4.30
CA GLU A 129 -14.18 19.65 -3.98
C GLU A 129 -14.74 19.62 -2.56
N TYR A 130 -15.40 18.53 -2.17
CA TYR A 130 -16.02 18.39 -0.84
C TYR A 130 -15.00 18.44 0.31
N PHE A 131 -13.89 17.76 0.17
CA PHE A 131 -12.87 17.69 1.20
C PHE A 131 -11.79 18.78 1.13
N ALA A 132 -11.75 19.55 0.07
CA ALA A 132 -10.71 20.51 -0.31
C ALA A 132 -9.33 19.88 -0.61
N TYR A 133 -8.73 20.34 -1.70
CA TYR A 133 -7.43 19.85 -2.19
C TYR A 133 -6.33 19.92 -1.13
N ASP A 134 -6.22 21.04 -0.41
CA ASP A 134 -5.18 21.24 0.60
C ASP A 134 -5.26 20.23 1.74
N ASN A 135 -6.46 19.86 2.16
CA ASN A 135 -6.64 18.87 3.22
C ASN A 135 -6.17 17.49 2.78
N ILE A 136 -6.45 17.11 1.53
CA ILE A 136 -6.02 15.84 0.94
C ILE A 136 -4.51 15.83 0.75
N THR A 137 -3.94 16.94 0.25
CA THR A 137 -2.48 17.13 0.12
C THR A 137 -1.79 16.99 1.48
N ASN A 138 -2.27 17.71 2.49
CA ASN A 138 -1.70 17.66 3.85
C ASN A 138 -1.79 16.27 4.48
N PHE A 139 -2.91 15.57 4.28
CA PHE A 139 -3.08 14.20 4.74
C PHE A 139 -2.09 13.25 4.05
N GLY A 140 -1.99 13.31 2.73
CA GLY A 140 -1.02 12.51 1.97
C GLY A 140 0.40 12.72 2.47
N ASN A 141 0.84 13.98 2.56
CA ASN A 141 2.17 14.34 3.03
C ASN A 141 2.44 13.87 4.48
N LYS A 142 1.44 13.99 5.36
CA LYS A 142 1.54 13.53 6.75
C LYS A 142 1.75 12.01 6.85
N TYR A 143 1.17 11.23 5.96
CA TYR A 143 1.17 9.77 6.01
C TYR A 143 2.04 9.11 4.93
N GLY A 144 3.12 9.75 4.52
CA GLY A 144 4.17 9.15 3.71
C GLY A 144 4.21 9.57 2.25
N ALA A 145 3.16 10.22 1.72
CA ALA A 145 3.16 10.77 0.36
C ALA A 145 3.89 12.13 0.29
N VAL A 146 5.13 12.18 0.77
CA VAL A 146 5.89 13.42 0.87
C VAL A 146 6.13 14.04 -0.52
N GLY A 147 5.73 15.31 -0.69
CA GLY A 147 5.81 16.00 -1.98
C GLY A 147 4.60 15.78 -2.88
N PHE A 148 3.56 15.09 -2.40
CA PHE A 148 2.28 14.99 -3.10
C PHE A 148 1.59 16.35 -3.20
N ASP A 149 1.12 16.66 -4.39
CA ASP A 149 0.29 17.84 -4.68
C ASP A 149 -0.99 17.38 -5.38
N SER A 150 -2.14 17.57 -4.71
CA SER A 150 -3.43 17.15 -5.23
C SER A 150 -3.94 18.06 -6.36
N ILE A 151 -3.50 19.33 -6.43
CA ILE A 151 -3.90 20.29 -7.46
C ILE A 151 -3.20 19.94 -8.77
N GLN A 152 -1.88 19.72 -8.72
CA GLN A 152 -1.09 19.33 -9.89
C GLN A 152 -1.19 17.83 -10.18
N ASN A 153 -1.75 17.07 -9.26
CA ASN A 153 -1.79 15.61 -9.28
C ASN A 153 -0.40 14.99 -9.52
N THR A 154 0.59 15.46 -8.75
CA THR A 154 1.98 15.01 -8.87
C THR A 154 2.46 14.31 -7.61
N ILE A 155 3.22 13.23 -7.79
CA ILE A 155 3.89 12.47 -6.73
C ILE A 155 5.04 11.68 -7.35
N ASN A 156 6.02 11.27 -6.55
CA ASN A 156 7.05 10.33 -6.94
C ASN A 156 6.77 8.89 -6.45
N ALA A 157 7.48 7.92 -6.99
CA ALA A 157 7.26 6.50 -6.66
C ALA A 157 7.59 6.19 -5.20
N SER A 158 8.67 6.75 -4.65
CA SER A 158 9.08 6.55 -3.25
C SER A 158 8.00 7.02 -2.28
N ALA A 159 7.46 8.21 -2.51
CA ALA A 159 6.40 8.79 -1.70
C ALA A 159 5.10 7.97 -1.77
N MET A 160 4.70 7.50 -2.97
CA MET A 160 3.51 6.68 -3.11
C MET A 160 3.67 5.30 -2.46
N ALA A 161 4.80 4.62 -2.64
CA ALA A 161 5.05 3.34 -1.99
C ALA A 161 5.07 3.47 -0.46
N SER A 162 5.67 4.55 0.06
CA SER A 162 5.66 4.88 1.49
C SER A 162 4.23 5.11 2.01
N PHE A 163 3.42 5.88 1.28
CA PHE A 163 2.01 6.09 1.61
C PHE A 163 1.24 4.77 1.64
N MET A 164 1.41 3.91 0.63
CA MET A 164 0.76 2.60 0.56
C MET A 164 1.15 1.72 1.74
N SER A 165 2.41 1.72 2.14
CA SER A 165 2.91 0.98 3.30
C SER A 165 2.26 1.44 4.61
N VAL A 166 2.10 2.76 4.78
CA VAL A 166 1.56 3.36 6.01
C VAL A 166 0.04 3.21 6.08
N ILE A 167 -0.68 3.52 4.98
CA ILE A 167 -2.14 3.61 5.02
C ILE A 167 -2.83 2.26 5.14
N LEU A 168 -2.20 1.20 4.62
CA LEU A 168 -2.73 -0.16 4.69
C LEU A 168 -2.13 -0.99 5.84
N SER A 169 -1.21 -0.39 6.62
CA SER A 169 -0.79 -0.91 7.92
C SER A 169 -1.77 -0.48 9.02
N GLU A 170 -1.63 -1.07 10.21
CA GLU A 170 -2.45 -0.69 11.36
C GLU A 170 -2.10 0.72 11.87
N GLY A 171 -3.10 1.50 12.24
CA GLY A 171 -2.93 2.74 13.02
C GLY A 171 -3.40 4.03 12.35
N VAL A 172 -3.55 4.12 11.03
CA VAL A 172 -4.13 5.30 10.36
C VAL A 172 -5.62 5.12 10.12
N LEU A 173 -5.99 4.01 9.49
CA LEU A 173 -7.38 3.58 9.36
C LEU A 173 -7.65 2.44 10.35
N THR A 174 -8.89 2.38 10.88
CA THR A 174 -9.33 1.19 11.61
C THR A 174 -9.33 -0.03 10.69
N ASN A 175 -9.34 -1.23 11.27
CA ASN A 175 -9.41 -2.47 10.50
C ASN A 175 -10.59 -2.52 9.53
N GLU A 176 -11.74 -1.98 9.93
CA GLU A 176 -12.93 -1.89 9.09
C GLU A 176 -12.67 -1.05 7.84
N TYR A 177 -12.21 0.19 7.99
CA TYR A 177 -11.98 1.10 6.87
C TYR A 177 -10.75 0.70 6.02
N SER A 178 -9.72 0.14 6.64
CA SER A 178 -8.59 -0.43 5.91
C SER A 178 -9.01 -1.61 5.04
N SER A 179 -9.85 -2.51 5.57
CA SER A 179 -10.41 -3.64 4.81
C SER A 179 -11.28 -3.17 3.66
N LEU A 180 -12.15 -2.18 3.91
CA LEU A 180 -13.00 -1.61 2.87
C LEU A 180 -12.19 -1.03 1.70
N LEU A 181 -11.12 -0.27 2.02
CA LEU A 181 -10.23 0.28 1.00
C LEU A 181 -9.51 -0.83 0.21
N LYS A 182 -8.99 -1.85 0.90
CA LYS A 182 -8.36 -3.01 0.26
C LYS A 182 -9.31 -3.74 -0.67
N ASP A 183 -10.55 -3.98 -0.23
CA ASP A 183 -11.56 -4.65 -1.03
C ASP A 183 -11.89 -3.89 -2.32
N PHE A 184 -11.99 -2.56 -2.26
CA PHE A 184 -12.14 -1.74 -3.45
C PHE A 184 -10.92 -1.79 -4.35
N MET A 185 -9.72 -1.77 -3.77
CA MET A 185 -8.47 -1.83 -4.54
C MET A 185 -8.25 -3.19 -5.21
N VAL A 186 -8.65 -4.29 -4.60
CA VAL A 186 -8.64 -5.63 -5.25
C VAL A 186 -9.55 -5.64 -6.47
N GLN A 187 -10.73 -5.02 -6.40
CA GLN A 187 -11.70 -4.93 -7.49
C GLN A 187 -11.32 -3.88 -8.55
N SER A 188 -10.29 -3.05 -8.30
CA SER A 188 -9.94 -1.93 -9.16
C SER A 188 -9.56 -2.39 -10.57
N ASP A 189 -10.15 -1.72 -11.56
CA ASP A 189 -9.78 -1.86 -12.96
C ASP A 189 -8.32 -1.47 -13.19
N THR A 190 -7.66 -2.18 -14.08
CA THR A 190 -6.28 -1.92 -14.48
C THR A 190 -6.17 -1.09 -15.77
N GLY A 191 -7.33 -0.79 -16.39
CA GLY A 191 -7.37 -0.05 -17.66
C GLY A 191 -6.56 -0.74 -18.76
N PRO A 192 -5.60 -0.05 -19.39
CA PRO A 192 -4.79 -0.63 -20.45
C PRO A 192 -3.67 -1.56 -19.95
N ILE A 193 -3.48 -1.69 -18.60
CA ILE A 193 -2.47 -2.62 -18.07
C ILE A 193 -3.01 -4.04 -18.14
N THR A 194 -2.34 -4.88 -18.93
CA THR A 194 -2.59 -6.32 -18.95
C THR A 194 -1.69 -6.99 -17.91
N LEU A 195 -2.24 -7.28 -16.74
CA LEU A 195 -1.54 -8.02 -15.70
C LEU A 195 -1.59 -9.52 -15.97
N GLU A 196 -0.51 -10.23 -15.60
CA GLU A 196 -0.54 -11.68 -15.54
C GLU A 196 -1.65 -12.17 -14.58
N PRO A 197 -2.35 -13.29 -14.89
CA PRO A 197 -3.52 -13.74 -14.10
C PRO A 197 -3.25 -13.87 -12.60
N ARG A 198 -2.02 -14.24 -12.20
CA ARG A 198 -1.64 -14.35 -10.79
C ARG A 198 -1.64 -13.03 -10.03
N PHE A 199 -1.54 -11.89 -10.73
CA PHE A 199 -1.61 -10.55 -10.14
C PHE A 199 -3.02 -9.95 -10.16
N LEU A 200 -4.02 -10.62 -10.68
CA LEU A 200 -5.40 -10.08 -10.71
C LEU A 200 -5.97 -9.81 -9.31
N PRO A 201 -5.74 -10.67 -8.28
CA PRO A 201 -6.21 -10.39 -6.92
C PRO A 201 -5.35 -9.39 -6.14
N LEU A 202 -4.38 -8.72 -6.80
CA LEU A 202 -3.52 -7.73 -6.16
C LEU A 202 -4.32 -6.56 -5.58
N ILE A 203 -3.94 -6.07 -4.42
CA ILE A 203 -4.41 -4.78 -3.88
C ILE A 203 -3.72 -3.69 -4.69
N LYS A 204 -4.46 -3.03 -5.60
CA LYS A 204 -3.85 -2.16 -6.60
C LYS A 204 -4.71 -0.97 -6.98
N LYS A 205 -4.05 0.06 -7.52
CA LYS A 205 -4.67 1.13 -8.28
C LYS A 205 -3.82 1.48 -9.48
N ALA A 206 -4.41 1.40 -10.65
CA ALA A 206 -3.80 1.83 -11.89
C ALA A 206 -4.11 3.31 -12.18
N GLY A 207 -3.22 3.94 -12.94
CA GLY A 207 -3.40 5.25 -13.50
C GLY A 207 -2.72 5.36 -14.86
N TRP A 208 -3.37 6.02 -15.82
CA TRP A 208 -2.83 6.19 -17.18
C TRP A 208 -3.29 7.48 -17.83
N LEU A 209 -2.48 7.96 -18.73
CA LEU A 209 -2.75 9.02 -19.71
C LEU A 209 -2.11 8.58 -21.03
N ASP A 210 -2.23 9.39 -22.07
CA ASP A 210 -1.73 9.01 -23.40
C ASP A 210 -0.24 8.63 -23.44
N ASP A 211 0.59 9.24 -22.57
CA ASP A 211 2.04 9.06 -22.53
C ASP A 211 2.54 8.30 -21.31
N ARG A 212 1.67 7.80 -20.41
CA ARG A 212 2.09 7.20 -19.15
C ARG A 212 1.19 6.09 -18.64
N LEU A 213 1.80 5.20 -17.88
CA LEU A 213 1.17 4.03 -17.30
C LEU A 213 1.74 3.78 -15.91
N HIS A 214 0.88 3.75 -14.91
CA HIS A 214 1.29 3.67 -13.51
C HIS A 214 0.51 2.59 -12.78
N LEU A 215 1.18 1.93 -11.83
CA LEU A 215 0.54 0.99 -10.92
C LEU A 215 1.12 1.18 -9.51
N THR A 216 0.24 1.24 -8.53
CA THR A 216 0.62 1.21 -7.11
C THR A 216 -0.20 0.17 -6.36
N GLY A 217 0.35 -0.37 -5.30
CA GLY A 217 -0.38 -1.38 -4.54
C GLY A 217 0.46 -2.08 -3.47
N ILE A 218 -0.01 -3.27 -3.10
CA ILE A 218 0.67 -4.17 -2.17
C ILE A 218 0.70 -5.58 -2.75
N ILE A 219 1.89 -6.20 -2.74
CA ILE A 219 2.08 -7.63 -2.94
C ILE A 219 2.11 -8.26 -1.55
N GLU A 220 1.25 -9.26 -1.31
CA GLU A 220 1.24 -10.04 -0.08
C GLU A 220 1.78 -11.46 -0.37
N SER A 221 2.57 -12.02 0.56
CA SER A 221 2.96 -13.43 0.48
C SER A 221 1.76 -14.35 0.73
N ASP A 222 1.85 -15.61 0.33
CA ASP A 222 0.80 -16.62 0.55
C ASP A 222 0.43 -16.74 2.04
N SER A 223 1.38 -16.53 2.93
CA SER A 223 1.17 -16.53 4.39
C SER A 223 0.53 -15.24 4.91
N ARG A 224 0.43 -14.19 4.07
CA ARG A 224 0.00 -12.82 4.44
C ARG A 224 0.81 -12.18 5.57
N SER A 225 1.92 -12.78 5.97
CA SER A 225 2.82 -12.24 6.99
C SER A 225 3.74 -11.17 6.41
N ASP A 226 4.15 -11.36 5.15
CA ASP A 226 5.08 -10.50 4.47
C ASP A 226 4.36 -9.70 3.39
N ARG A 227 4.62 -8.41 3.34
CA ARG A 227 4.01 -7.51 2.36
C ARG A 227 5.03 -6.53 1.83
N LEU A 228 4.86 -6.20 0.57
CA LEU A 228 5.69 -5.27 -0.16
C LEU A 228 4.78 -4.21 -0.79
N ALA A 229 4.77 -3.02 -0.20
CA ALA A 229 4.11 -1.87 -0.81
C ALA A 229 4.96 -1.39 -1.99
N PHE A 230 4.32 -1.03 -3.09
CA PHE A 230 5.02 -0.64 -4.32
C PHE A 230 4.35 0.51 -5.06
N ALA A 231 5.17 1.22 -5.83
CA ALA A 231 4.73 2.10 -6.89
C ALA A 231 5.66 1.94 -8.11
N VAL A 232 5.06 1.82 -9.29
CA VAL A 232 5.74 1.77 -10.58
C VAL A 232 5.13 2.86 -11.45
N TYR A 233 5.94 3.85 -11.81
CA TYR A 233 5.57 4.98 -12.66
C TYR A 233 6.38 4.93 -13.94
N ILE A 234 5.68 4.90 -15.07
CA ILE A 234 6.29 4.79 -16.41
C ILE A 234 5.77 5.94 -17.27
N LYS A 235 6.67 6.65 -17.92
CA LYS A 235 6.34 7.71 -18.87
C LYS A 235 7.15 7.51 -20.15
N SER A 236 6.52 7.67 -21.30
CA SER A 236 7.23 7.70 -22.58
C SER A 236 8.15 8.92 -22.67
N LYS A 237 9.37 8.75 -23.17
CA LYS A 237 10.31 9.84 -23.47
C LYS A 237 9.95 10.60 -24.73
N THR A 238 9.04 10.07 -25.52
CA THR A 238 8.53 10.70 -26.73
C THR A 238 7.06 11.02 -26.55
N ASP A 239 6.60 12.12 -27.15
CA ASP A 239 5.17 12.50 -27.14
C ASP A 239 4.31 11.61 -28.07
N ALA A 240 4.86 10.53 -28.59
CA ALA A 240 4.14 9.55 -29.41
C ALA A 240 3.22 8.69 -28.57
N SER A 241 2.05 8.33 -29.11
CA SER A 241 1.13 7.38 -28.48
C SER A 241 1.86 6.12 -28.04
N TYR A 242 1.70 5.88 -26.77
CA TYR A 242 2.39 4.90 -25.98
C TYR A 242 1.96 3.45 -26.34
N PRO A 243 2.87 2.53 -26.60
CA PRO A 243 2.51 1.13 -26.66
C PRO A 243 2.26 0.60 -25.24
N PHE A 244 1.02 0.70 -24.77
CA PHE A 244 0.63 0.18 -23.44
C PHE A 244 1.06 -1.26 -23.21
N SER A 245 1.23 -2.07 -24.26
CA SER A 245 1.75 -3.44 -24.18
C SER A 245 3.18 -3.50 -23.63
N SER A 246 4.08 -2.62 -24.09
CA SER A 246 5.48 -2.57 -23.61
C SER A 246 5.55 -2.15 -22.14
N GLY A 247 4.77 -1.13 -21.74
CA GLY A 247 4.67 -0.72 -20.35
C GLY A 247 4.03 -1.78 -19.44
N SER A 248 3.01 -2.51 -19.94
CA SER A 248 2.43 -3.63 -19.20
C SER A 248 3.45 -4.74 -18.98
N ASN A 249 4.29 -5.03 -19.99
CA ASN A 249 5.37 -6.01 -19.86
C ASN A 249 6.37 -5.58 -18.77
N ALA A 250 6.82 -4.32 -18.83
CA ALA A 250 7.73 -3.78 -17.80
C ALA A 250 7.14 -3.90 -16.38
N ILE A 251 5.86 -3.55 -16.20
CA ILE A 251 5.17 -3.69 -14.92
C ILE A 251 5.16 -5.17 -14.48
N ASN A 252 4.79 -6.11 -15.35
CA ASN A 252 4.75 -7.54 -15.00
C ASN A 252 6.15 -8.07 -14.64
N GLU A 253 7.20 -7.72 -15.37
CA GLU A 253 8.57 -8.11 -15.05
C GLU A 253 9.00 -7.56 -13.67
N ILE A 254 8.68 -6.30 -13.36
CA ILE A 254 8.96 -5.68 -12.05
C ILE A 254 8.22 -6.42 -10.94
N LEU A 255 6.91 -6.69 -11.11
CA LEU A 255 6.12 -7.42 -10.13
C LEU A 255 6.61 -8.87 -9.93
N ASN A 256 7.04 -9.55 -11.01
CA ASN A 256 7.59 -10.91 -10.96
C ASN A 256 8.84 -10.98 -10.10
N VAL A 257 9.76 -10.03 -10.27
CA VAL A 257 11.00 -9.97 -9.50
C VAL A 257 10.68 -9.66 -8.03
N ALA A 258 9.77 -8.72 -7.77
CA ALA A 258 9.35 -8.35 -6.42
C ALA A 258 8.65 -9.51 -5.69
N GLU A 259 7.71 -10.21 -6.35
CA GLU A 259 7.03 -11.38 -5.77
C GLU A 259 8.02 -12.51 -5.48
N SER A 260 8.99 -12.74 -6.37
CA SER A 260 10.02 -13.77 -6.17
C SER A 260 10.89 -13.49 -4.96
N ALA A 261 11.09 -12.22 -4.60
CA ALA A 261 11.84 -11.82 -3.41
C ALA A 261 11.06 -12.05 -2.10
N LEU A 262 9.72 -12.14 -2.15
CA LEU A 262 8.86 -12.49 -1.01
C LEU A 262 8.77 -14.00 -0.74
N ARG A 263 9.16 -14.85 -1.70
CA ARG A 263 9.14 -16.32 -1.58
C ARG A 263 10.45 -16.85 -1.00
#